data_dc66aff94e44d52720668ad4e10a4bdc
#
_entry.id   dc66aff94e44d52720668ad4e10a4bdc
#
_cell.length_a   1.000
_cell.length_b   1.000
_cell.length_c   1.000
_cell.angle_alpha   90.00
_cell.angle_beta   90.00
_cell.angle_gamma   90.00
#
_symmetry.space_group_name_H-M   'P 1'
#
loop_
_entity.id
_entity.type
_entity.pdbx_description
1 polymer ?
#
loop_
_entity_poly.entity_id
_entity_poly.type
_entity_poly.pdbx_seq_one_letter_code
_entity_poly.pdbx_strand_id
1 'polypeptide(L)'
;TKWSMNRRRRRPNYFGWVVFGLVVLFGYYFNQVYLPSTPLLAGPTPTETRSPEAYKTEAEQLFNEGKLTQAIEAYQAAKSASPQDPSLYVGLARIQVWAGQYEEAQKNAEYALLLNNTNAMAHAVHAWALDFQDGKNGAALEAIDEALKLDPNNAVIQAYYVEILVDSGFDNYEKAAEVSRVALALDPNIVETRRARGYILNVTRNYEESIREYEEALKFN
;
A
#
# COMPACT_ATOMS: atom_id res chain seq x y z
N THR A 1 48.84 -49.55 74.31
CA THR A 1 48.09 -48.38 73.87
C THR A 1 46.88 -48.78 73.03
N LYS A 2 45.66 -48.74 73.64
CA LYS A 2 44.42 -49.09 73.01
C LYS A 2 43.84 -47.84 72.37
N TRP A 3 43.76 -47.76 71.03
CA TRP A 3 43.05 -46.74 70.30
C TRP A 3 41.57 -47.17 70.23
N SER A 4 40.68 -46.43 70.88
CA SER A 4 39.24 -46.57 70.70
C SER A 4 38.71 -45.50 69.82
N MET A 5 38.40 -45.87 68.58
CA MET A 5 37.70 -44.98 67.64
C MET A 5 36.20 -45.00 67.92
N ASN A 6 35.73 -44.03 68.67
CA ASN A 6 34.30 -43.85 68.94
C ASN A 6 33.66 -43.15 67.77
N ARG A 7 33.21 -43.88 66.74
CA ARG A 7 32.41 -43.35 65.62
C ARG A 7 31.01 -42.99 66.10
N ARG A 8 30.80 -41.69 66.42
CA ARG A 8 29.43 -41.20 66.60
C ARG A 8 28.65 -41.43 65.33
N ARG A 9 27.69 -42.36 65.31
CA ARG A 9 26.71 -42.50 64.24
C ARG A 9 25.89 -41.20 64.17
N ARG A 10 26.10 -40.36 63.11
CA ARG A 10 25.21 -39.23 62.84
C ARG A 10 23.82 -39.83 62.61
N ARG A 11 22.85 -39.44 63.37
CA ARG A 11 21.45 -39.79 63.12
C ARG A 11 21.04 -39.08 61.88
N PRO A 12 20.39 -39.74 60.88
CA PRO A 12 19.93 -39.09 59.69
C PRO A 12 18.91 -37.97 60.02
N ASN A 13 19.09 -36.82 59.47
CA ASN A 13 18.22 -35.69 59.76
C ASN A 13 16.93 -35.83 58.91
N TYR A 14 16.01 -36.67 59.38
CA TYR A 14 14.73 -36.95 58.74
C TYR A 14 13.90 -35.68 58.57
N PHE A 15 14.04 -34.70 59.45
CA PHE A 15 13.36 -33.42 59.34
C PHE A 15 13.78 -32.67 58.08
N GLY A 16 15.10 -32.65 57.74
CA GLY A 16 15.58 -32.03 56.51
C GLY A 16 15.02 -32.69 55.25
N TRP A 17 14.88 -34.01 55.23
CA TRP A 17 14.26 -34.73 54.09
C TRP A 17 12.78 -34.45 53.95
N VAL A 18 12.03 -34.30 55.06
CA VAL A 18 10.60 -33.92 55.01
C VAL A 18 10.43 -32.51 54.48
N VAL A 19 11.24 -31.55 54.94
CA VAL A 19 11.19 -30.16 54.41
C VAL A 19 11.54 -30.12 52.93
N PHE A 20 12.58 -30.87 52.50
CA PHE A 20 12.93 -30.95 51.09
C PHE A 20 11.78 -31.51 50.23
N GLY A 21 11.13 -32.62 50.71
CA GLY A 21 9.96 -33.19 50.04
C GLY A 21 8.80 -32.20 49.91
N LEU A 22 8.52 -31.42 50.95
CA LEU A 22 7.49 -30.38 50.91
C LEU A 22 7.80 -29.27 49.94
N VAL A 23 9.06 -28.83 49.84
CA VAL A 23 9.49 -27.82 48.87
C VAL A 23 9.33 -28.33 47.41
N VAL A 24 9.70 -29.60 47.16
CA VAL A 24 9.52 -30.22 45.85
C VAL A 24 8.03 -30.36 45.49
N LEU A 25 7.21 -30.80 46.41
CA LEU A 25 5.76 -30.89 46.20
C LEU A 25 5.11 -29.52 46.00
N PHE A 26 5.54 -28.53 46.75
CA PHE A 26 5.08 -27.14 46.56
C PHE A 26 5.51 -26.61 45.18
N GLY A 27 6.75 -26.82 44.76
CA GLY A 27 7.25 -26.45 43.45
C GLY A 27 6.48 -27.13 42.32
N TYR A 28 6.18 -28.44 42.48
CA TYR A 28 5.37 -29.18 41.52
C TYR A 28 3.93 -28.65 41.46
N TYR A 29 3.29 -28.43 42.61
CA TYR A 29 1.94 -27.84 42.68
C TYR A 29 1.90 -26.45 42.07
N PHE A 30 2.87 -25.61 42.39
CA PHE A 30 2.98 -24.27 41.83
C PHE A 30 3.16 -24.27 40.31
N ASN A 31 3.99 -25.18 39.79
CA ASN A 31 4.20 -25.35 38.37
C ASN A 31 2.96 -25.89 37.62
N GLN A 32 2.22 -26.81 38.20
CA GLN A 32 1.06 -27.45 37.55
C GLN A 32 -0.24 -26.66 37.69
N VAL A 33 -0.43 -25.98 38.80
CA VAL A 33 -1.71 -25.36 39.16
C VAL A 33 -1.67 -23.84 39.03
N TYR A 34 -0.56 -23.23 39.44
CA TYR A 34 -0.47 -21.76 39.47
C TYR A 34 0.09 -21.19 38.19
N LEU A 35 1.15 -21.75 37.62
CA LEU A 35 1.72 -21.28 36.35
C LEU A 35 0.77 -21.42 35.13
N PRO A 36 -0.01 -22.48 34.96
CA PRO A 36 -0.97 -22.56 33.89
C PRO A 36 -2.18 -21.64 34.04
N SER A 37 -2.51 -21.25 35.27
CA SER A 37 -3.65 -20.36 35.54
C SER A 37 -3.29 -18.86 35.57
N THR A 38 -2.01 -18.55 35.70
CA THR A 38 -1.54 -17.18 35.44
C THR A 38 -1.27 -17.05 33.93
N PRO A 39 -1.98 -16.19 33.18
CA PRO A 39 -1.52 -15.88 31.86
C PRO A 39 -0.07 -15.39 32.02
N LEU A 40 0.89 -16.11 31.43
CA LEU A 40 2.26 -15.66 31.25
C LEU A 40 2.16 -14.20 30.89
N LEU A 41 2.67 -13.33 31.77
CA LEU A 41 2.66 -11.86 31.69
C LEU A 41 2.42 -11.44 30.25
N ALA A 42 1.23 -10.93 29.99
CA ALA A 42 0.69 -10.77 28.66
C ALA A 42 1.79 -10.24 27.73
N GLY A 43 2.36 -11.12 26.94
CA GLY A 43 2.83 -10.65 25.65
C GLY A 43 1.66 -9.87 25.07
N PRO A 44 1.88 -8.73 24.41
CA PRO A 44 0.79 -7.98 23.84
C PRO A 44 -0.10 -9.00 23.14
N THR A 45 -1.37 -9.08 23.56
CA THR A 45 -2.38 -9.82 22.81
C THR A 45 -2.14 -9.44 21.37
N PRO A 46 -1.90 -10.39 20.45
CA PRO A 46 -1.78 -9.99 19.05
C PRO A 46 -3.05 -9.21 18.75
N THR A 47 -2.91 -7.89 18.68
CA THR A 47 -3.96 -7.04 18.13
C THR A 47 -4.22 -7.68 16.78
N GLU A 48 -5.46 -8.06 16.50
CA GLU A 48 -5.82 -8.60 15.18
C GLU A 48 -5.22 -7.65 14.15
N THR A 49 -4.17 -8.09 13.47
CA THR A 49 -3.51 -7.26 12.48
C THR A 49 -4.55 -7.06 11.40
N ARG A 50 -5.04 -5.84 11.31
CA ARG A 50 -6.04 -5.45 10.32
C ARG A 50 -5.57 -5.96 8.96
N SER A 51 -6.48 -6.57 8.18
CA SER A 51 -6.11 -7.16 6.90
C SER A 51 -5.61 -6.10 5.90
N PRO A 52 -4.69 -6.46 4.98
CA PRO A 52 -4.24 -5.55 3.92
C PRO A 52 -5.40 -4.94 3.14
N GLU A 53 -6.44 -5.74 2.86
CA GLU A 53 -7.64 -5.30 2.16
C GLU A 53 -8.45 -4.26 2.96
N ALA A 54 -8.49 -4.36 4.28
CA ALA A 54 -9.16 -3.37 5.12
C ALA A 54 -8.43 -2.02 5.09
N TYR A 55 -7.10 -2.03 5.08
CA TYR A 55 -6.30 -0.81 4.91
C TYR A 55 -6.46 -0.20 3.51
N LYS A 56 -6.49 -1.04 2.47
CA LYS A 56 -6.73 -0.60 1.09
C LYS A 56 -8.10 0.06 0.93
N THR A 57 -9.15 -0.57 1.47
CA THR A 57 -10.52 -0.01 1.43
C THR A 57 -10.58 1.34 2.15
N GLU A 58 -9.95 1.46 3.32
CA GLU A 58 -9.84 2.73 4.03
C GLU A 58 -9.09 3.79 3.22
N ALA A 59 -7.99 3.41 2.57
CA ALA A 59 -7.21 4.31 1.75
C ALA A 59 -8.02 4.86 0.56
N GLU A 60 -8.79 4.00 -0.13
CA GLU A 60 -9.68 4.43 -1.22
C GLU A 60 -10.81 5.34 -0.71
N GLN A 61 -11.38 5.03 0.45
CA GLN A 61 -12.37 5.91 1.07
C GLN A 61 -11.77 7.28 1.41
N LEU A 62 -10.60 7.32 2.04
CA LEU A 62 -9.91 8.56 2.39
C LEU A 62 -9.52 9.37 1.14
N PHE A 63 -9.12 8.68 0.07
CA PHE A 63 -8.86 9.31 -1.23
C PHE A 63 -10.12 9.98 -1.78
N ASN A 64 -11.26 9.29 -1.79
CA ASN A 64 -12.54 9.84 -2.24
C ASN A 64 -13.04 11.01 -1.35
N GLU A 65 -12.61 11.07 -0.09
CA GLU A 65 -12.86 12.19 0.81
C GLU A 65 -11.85 13.35 0.62
N GLY A 66 -10.90 13.25 -0.31
CA GLY A 66 -9.84 14.24 -0.55
C GLY A 66 -8.74 14.26 0.52
N LYS A 67 -8.70 13.29 1.43
CA LYS A 67 -7.72 13.19 2.52
C LYS A 67 -6.45 12.46 2.09
N LEU A 68 -5.72 13.04 1.12
CA LEU A 68 -4.61 12.38 0.44
C LEU A 68 -3.51 11.87 1.39
N THR A 69 -3.12 12.67 2.40
CA THR A 69 -2.07 12.26 3.36
C THR A 69 -2.47 11.00 4.14
N GLN A 70 -3.71 10.96 4.63
CA GLN A 70 -4.23 9.81 5.38
C GLN A 70 -4.41 8.58 4.47
N ALA A 71 -4.82 8.77 3.22
CA ALA A 71 -4.90 7.72 2.23
C ALA A 71 -3.52 7.09 1.94
N ILE A 72 -2.47 7.92 1.82
CA ILE A 72 -1.08 7.46 1.68
C ILE A 72 -0.65 6.62 2.89
N GLU A 73 -0.93 7.08 4.13
CA GLU A 73 -0.61 6.34 5.35
C GLU A 73 -1.32 4.98 5.41
N ALA A 74 -2.60 4.93 5.04
CA ALA A 74 -3.36 3.69 5.00
C ALA A 74 -2.82 2.71 3.94
N TYR A 75 -2.46 3.18 2.75
CA TYR A 75 -1.79 2.34 1.74
C TYR A 75 -0.39 1.86 2.18
N GLN A 76 0.37 2.68 2.91
CA GLN A 76 1.65 2.26 3.49
C GLN A 76 1.47 1.16 4.53
N ALA A 77 0.42 1.23 5.34
CA ALA A 77 0.05 0.16 6.28
C ALA A 77 -0.37 -1.12 5.54
N ALA A 78 -1.19 -1.02 4.48
CA ALA A 78 -1.56 -2.15 3.62
C ALA A 78 -0.32 -2.82 3.00
N LYS A 79 0.59 -2.02 2.42
CA LYS A 79 1.85 -2.47 1.84
C LYS A 79 2.74 -3.18 2.87
N SER A 80 2.80 -2.67 4.10
CA SER A 80 3.56 -3.30 5.18
C SER A 80 2.98 -4.64 5.61
N ALA A 81 1.66 -4.81 5.53
CA ALA A 81 0.97 -6.06 5.85
C ALA A 81 1.06 -7.09 4.70
N SER A 82 1.17 -6.64 3.42
CA SER A 82 1.31 -7.52 2.25
C SER A 82 2.32 -6.94 1.24
N PRO A 83 3.63 -7.07 1.51
CA PRO A 83 4.68 -6.43 0.71
C PRO A 83 4.89 -7.05 -0.68
N GLN A 84 4.23 -8.16 -1.00
CA GLN A 84 4.32 -8.85 -2.30
C GLN A 84 3.10 -8.59 -3.19
N ASP A 85 2.15 -7.76 -2.76
CA ASP A 85 0.99 -7.42 -3.58
C ASP A 85 1.27 -6.18 -4.44
N PRO A 86 1.43 -6.33 -5.77
CA PRO A 86 1.72 -5.20 -6.66
C PRO A 86 0.60 -4.17 -6.69
N SER A 87 -0.67 -4.57 -6.42
CA SER A 87 -1.81 -3.66 -6.48
C SER A 87 -1.74 -2.56 -5.43
N LEU A 88 -1.14 -2.84 -4.27
CA LEU A 88 -0.97 -1.88 -3.18
C LEU A 88 0.04 -0.79 -3.55
N TYR A 89 1.09 -1.16 -4.27
CA TYR A 89 2.09 -0.21 -4.76
C TYR A 89 1.51 0.68 -5.88
N VAL A 90 0.70 0.12 -6.78
CA VAL A 90 0.00 0.88 -7.83
C VAL A 90 -0.97 1.88 -7.21
N GLY A 91 -1.81 1.46 -6.25
CA GLY A 91 -2.74 2.34 -5.55
C GLY A 91 -2.03 3.46 -4.80
N LEU A 92 -0.97 3.12 -4.06
CA LEU A 92 -0.13 4.10 -3.35
C LEU A 92 0.49 5.11 -4.33
N ALA A 93 1.10 4.64 -5.42
CA ALA A 93 1.71 5.49 -6.42
C ALA A 93 0.70 6.44 -7.04
N ARG A 94 -0.51 5.97 -7.39
CA ARG A 94 -1.59 6.79 -7.93
C ARG A 94 -1.95 7.95 -6.99
N ILE A 95 -2.14 7.67 -5.70
CA ILE A 95 -2.48 8.72 -4.73
C ILE A 95 -1.30 9.67 -4.50
N GLN A 96 -0.06 9.17 -4.58
CA GLN A 96 1.13 10.01 -4.48
C GLN A 96 1.25 10.99 -5.65
N VAL A 97 0.87 10.60 -6.88
CA VAL A 97 0.81 11.56 -8.00
C VAL A 97 -0.21 12.66 -7.70
N TRP A 98 -1.41 12.31 -7.22
CA TRP A 98 -2.40 13.31 -6.79
C TRP A 98 -1.91 14.23 -5.66
N ALA A 99 -1.03 13.72 -4.80
CA ALA A 99 -0.42 14.48 -3.69
C ALA A 99 0.82 15.29 -4.11
N GLY A 100 1.23 15.23 -5.39
CA GLY A 100 2.43 15.91 -5.88
C GLY A 100 3.76 15.25 -5.47
N GLN A 101 3.72 13.98 -5.02
CA GLN A 101 4.88 13.19 -4.59
C GLN A 101 5.38 12.31 -5.76
N TYR A 102 5.84 12.95 -6.84
CA TYR A 102 6.09 12.29 -8.11
C TYR A 102 7.25 11.29 -8.09
N GLU A 103 8.34 11.58 -7.38
CA GLU A 103 9.49 10.69 -7.26
C GLU A 103 9.16 9.46 -6.42
N GLU A 104 8.37 9.60 -5.35
CA GLU A 104 7.89 8.50 -4.53
C GLU A 104 6.88 7.64 -5.30
N ALA A 105 6.00 8.27 -6.07
CA ALA A 105 5.07 7.58 -6.95
C ALA A 105 5.80 6.75 -8.00
N GLN A 106 6.82 7.32 -8.66
CA GLN A 106 7.66 6.60 -9.61
C GLN A 106 8.28 5.35 -8.96
N LYS A 107 8.94 5.50 -7.79
CA LYS A 107 9.57 4.37 -7.08
C LYS A 107 8.57 3.25 -6.74
N ASN A 108 7.37 3.61 -6.28
CA ASN A 108 6.35 2.62 -5.96
C ASN A 108 5.81 1.95 -7.22
N ALA A 109 5.59 2.67 -8.31
CA ALA A 109 5.19 2.10 -9.59
C ALA A 109 6.27 1.15 -10.16
N GLU A 110 7.53 1.53 -10.11
CA GLU A 110 8.67 0.66 -10.48
C GLU A 110 8.71 -0.60 -9.62
N TYR A 111 8.45 -0.50 -8.32
CA TYR A 111 8.40 -1.67 -7.46
C TYR A 111 7.20 -2.59 -7.79
N ALA A 112 6.05 -2.02 -8.14
CA ALA A 112 4.92 -2.79 -8.65
C ALA A 112 5.29 -3.58 -9.93
N LEU A 113 6.04 -2.95 -10.84
CA LEU A 113 6.54 -3.58 -12.07
C LEU A 113 7.58 -4.68 -11.81
N LEU A 114 8.41 -4.54 -10.76
CA LEU A 114 9.32 -5.63 -10.34
C LEU A 114 8.55 -6.84 -9.83
N LEU A 115 7.41 -6.64 -9.18
CA LEU A 115 6.55 -7.73 -8.69
C LEU A 115 5.70 -8.34 -9.82
N ASN A 116 5.22 -7.51 -10.74
CA ASN A 116 4.41 -7.93 -11.89
C ASN A 116 4.63 -6.98 -13.07
N ASN A 117 5.50 -7.35 -14.00
CA ASN A 117 5.84 -6.57 -15.18
C ASN A 117 4.77 -6.54 -16.28
N THR A 118 3.70 -7.31 -16.15
CA THR A 118 2.55 -7.30 -17.08
C THR A 118 1.34 -6.54 -16.51
N ASN A 119 1.53 -5.78 -15.44
CA ASN A 119 0.50 -4.95 -14.85
C ASN A 119 0.35 -3.64 -15.63
N ALA A 120 -0.67 -3.53 -16.47
CA ALA A 120 -0.94 -2.35 -17.30
C ALA A 120 -1.07 -1.07 -16.47
N MET A 121 -1.76 -1.12 -15.31
CA MET A 121 -1.92 0.04 -14.43
C MET A 121 -0.61 0.46 -13.77
N ALA A 122 0.30 -0.47 -13.48
CA ALA A 122 1.63 -0.11 -12.95
C ALA A 122 2.44 0.69 -13.99
N HIS A 123 2.43 0.28 -15.26
CA HIS A 123 3.04 1.03 -16.37
C HIS A 123 2.37 2.41 -16.54
N ALA A 124 1.04 2.48 -16.46
CA ALA A 124 0.31 3.73 -16.63
C ALA A 124 0.58 4.74 -15.50
N VAL A 125 0.59 4.28 -14.24
CA VAL A 125 0.90 5.16 -13.09
C VAL A 125 2.38 5.54 -13.10
N HIS A 126 3.27 4.64 -13.52
CA HIS A 126 4.69 4.97 -13.74
C HIS A 126 4.85 6.09 -14.78
N ALA A 127 4.18 5.94 -15.92
CA ALA A 127 4.18 6.95 -16.97
C ALA A 127 3.66 8.30 -16.47
N TRP A 128 2.54 8.27 -15.76
CA TRP A 128 1.91 9.48 -15.22
C TRP A 128 2.78 10.16 -14.15
N ALA A 129 3.50 9.39 -13.31
CA ALA A 129 4.47 9.95 -12.36
C ALA A 129 5.71 10.55 -13.05
N LEU A 130 6.13 10.01 -14.19
CA LEU A 130 7.23 10.54 -14.99
C LEU A 130 6.85 11.84 -15.69
N ASP A 131 5.63 11.96 -16.15
CA ASP A 131 5.12 13.13 -16.90
C ASP A 131 5.25 14.44 -16.12
N PHE A 132 5.04 14.39 -14.80
CA PHE A 132 5.23 15.53 -13.90
C PHE A 132 6.70 15.83 -13.52
N GLN A 133 7.68 15.14 -14.11
CA GLN A 133 9.10 15.33 -13.82
C GLN A 133 9.83 15.91 -15.03
N ASP A 134 10.56 16.99 -14.81
CA ASP A 134 11.27 17.71 -15.88
C ASP A 134 12.15 16.78 -16.73
N GLY A 135 11.98 16.87 -18.03
CA GLY A 135 12.79 16.13 -19.00
C GLY A 135 12.45 14.65 -19.14
N LYS A 136 11.40 14.15 -18.50
CA LYS A 136 11.01 12.72 -18.53
C LYS A 136 9.86 12.40 -19.49
N ASN A 137 9.34 13.36 -20.24
CA ASN A 137 8.22 13.12 -21.17
C ASN A 137 8.46 11.97 -22.15
N GLY A 138 9.69 11.80 -22.66
CA GLY A 138 10.01 10.66 -23.54
C GLY A 138 9.85 9.32 -22.84
N ALA A 139 10.33 9.20 -21.59
CA ALA A 139 10.17 8.00 -20.80
C ALA A 139 8.70 7.77 -20.39
N ALA A 140 7.94 8.85 -20.15
CA ALA A 140 6.50 8.76 -19.90
C ALA A 140 5.75 8.20 -21.12
N LEU A 141 6.08 8.65 -22.33
CA LEU A 141 5.49 8.11 -23.57
C LEU A 141 5.82 6.63 -23.78
N GLU A 142 7.06 6.22 -23.52
CA GLU A 142 7.44 4.79 -23.62
C GLU A 142 6.66 3.93 -22.59
N ALA A 143 6.55 4.39 -21.36
CA ALA A 143 5.86 3.65 -20.31
C ALA A 143 4.34 3.55 -20.56
N ILE A 144 3.70 4.63 -21.05
CA ILE A 144 2.26 4.58 -21.36
C ILE A 144 1.97 3.72 -22.59
N ASP A 145 2.87 3.67 -23.57
CA ASP A 145 2.74 2.77 -24.72
C ASP A 145 2.76 1.30 -24.29
N GLU A 146 3.58 0.91 -23.29
CA GLU A 146 3.53 -0.43 -22.72
C GLU A 146 2.21 -0.71 -22.01
N ALA A 147 1.67 0.27 -21.25
CA ALA A 147 0.36 0.13 -20.61
C ALA A 147 -0.75 -0.12 -21.64
N LEU A 148 -0.75 0.66 -22.74
CA LEU A 148 -1.73 0.55 -23.83
C LEU A 148 -1.63 -0.75 -24.62
N LYS A 149 -0.44 -1.35 -24.77
CA LYS A 149 -0.28 -2.67 -25.36
C LYS A 149 -0.89 -3.78 -24.49
N LEU A 150 -0.79 -3.64 -23.18
CA LEU A 150 -1.32 -4.61 -22.21
C LEU A 150 -2.83 -4.49 -22.02
N ASP A 151 -3.35 -3.27 -21.96
CA ASP A 151 -4.79 -3.01 -21.77
C ASP A 151 -5.23 -1.76 -22.55
N PRO A 152 -5.51 -1.89 -23.86
CA PRO A 152 -5.86 -0.77 -24.72
C PRO A 152 -7.25 -0.17 -24.44
N ASN A 153 -8.13 -0.89 -23.76
CA ASN A 153 -9.51 -0.47 -23.50
C ASN A 153 -9.71 0.02 -22.06
N ASN A 154 -8.66 0.36 -21.36
CA ASN A 154 -8.75 0.90 -20.01
C ASN A 154 -8.92 2.42 -20.06
N ALA A 155 -10.05 2.91 -19.56
CA ALA A 155 -10.39 4.33 -19.61
C ALA A 155 -9.38 5.21 -18.85
N VAL A 156 -8.85 4.73 -17.72
CA VAL A 156 -7.84 5.46 -16.90
C VAL A 156 -6.51 5.55 -17.66
N ILE A 157 -6.06 4.46 -18.29
CA ILE A 157 -4.83 4.44 -19.09
C ILE A 157 -4.94 5.42 -20.26
N GLN A 158 -6.09 5.40 -20.97
CA GLN A 158 -6.36 6.34 -22.04
C GLN A 158 -6.38 7.80 -21.53
N ALA A 159 -6.93 8.06 -20.36
CA ALA A 159 -6.94 9.38 -19.75
C ALA A 159 -5.52 9.89 -19.43
N TYR A 160 -4.67 9.06 -18.82
CA TYR A 160 -3.27 9.43 -18.57
C TYR A 160 -2.50 9.64 -19.87
N TYR A 161 -2.77 8.84 -20.90
CA TYR A 161 -2.18 9.06 -22.22
C TYR A 161 -2.52 10.42 -22.82
N VAL A 162 -3.76 10.89 -22.65
CA VAL A 162 -4.14 12.24 -23.09
C VAL A 162 -3.27 13.30 -22.41
N GLU A 163 -3.08 13.23 -21.10
CA GLU A 163 -2.29 14.21 -20.36
C GLU A 163 -0.83 14.20 -20.81
N ILE A 164 -0.21 13.02 -20.90
CA ILE A 164 1.16 12.86 -21.39
C ILE A 164 1.33 13.38 -22.82
N LEU A 165 0.34 13.16 -23.71
CA LEU A 165 0.37 13.71 -25.06
C LEU A 165 0.32 15.25 -25.06
N VAL A 166 -0.52 15.84 -24.22
CA VAL A 166 -0.63 17.29 -24.08
C VAL A 166 0.69 17.89 -23.59
N ASP A 167 1.28 17.31 -22.56
CA ASP A 167 2.52 17.80 -21.94
C ASP A 167 3.76 17.54 -22.83
N SER A 168 3.65 16.55 -23.74
CA SER A 168 4.68 16.30 -24.76
C SER A 168 4.69 17.32 -25.90
N GLY A 169 3.73 18.24 -25.96
CA GLY A 169 3.77 19.40 -26.86
C GLY A 169 2.67 19.47 -27.91
N PHE A 170 2.60 20.61 -28.55
CA PHE A 170 1.54 21.02 -29.47
C PHE A 170 1.27 20.03 -30.62
N ASP A 171 2.30 19.40 -31.16
CA ASP A 171 2.18 18.47 -32.29
C ASP A 171 1.31 17.23 -31.92
N ASN A 172 1.10 16.98 -30.65
CA ASN A 172 0.30 15.86 -30.15
C ASN A 172 -1.16 16.22 -29.80
N TYR A 173 -1.56 17.50 -29.93
CA TYR A 173 -2.90 17.94 -29.49
C TYR A 173 -4.05 17.32 -30.28
N GLU A 174 -3.88 17.09 -31.58
CA GLU A 174 -4.89 16.42 -32.40
C GLU A 174 -5.11 14.95 -31.90
N LYS A 175 -4.03 14.24 -31.68
CA LYS A 175 -4.06 12.88 -31.15
C LYS A 175 -4.64 12.85 -29.74
N ALA A 176 -4.24 13.78 -28.87
CA ALA A 176 -4.78 13.90 -27.52
C ALA A 176 -6.30 14.13 -27.52
N ALA A 177 -6.79 14.97 -28.45
CA ALA A 177 -8.22 15.23 -28.61
C ALA A 177 -8.99 14.00 -29.08
N GLU A 178 -8.41 13.16 -29.94
CA GLU A 178 -9.00 11.90 -30.38
C GLU A 178 -9.03 10.87 -29.23
N VAL A 179 -7.89 10.66 -28.57
CA VAL A 179 -7.76 9.72 -27.43
C VAL A 179 -8.69 10.12 -26.29
N SER A 180 -8.88 11.42 -26.03
CA SER A 180 -9.80 11.89 -24.99
C SER A 180 -11.27 11.50 -25.27
N ARG A 181 -11.68 11.46 -26.53
CA ARG A 181 -13.02 10.97 -26.92
C ARG A 181 -13.15 9.46 -26.69
N VAL A 182 -12.07 8.71 -26.97
CA VAL A 182 -12.04 7.26 -26.70
C VAL A 182 -12.12 7.00 -25.19
N ALA A 183 -11.31 7.70 -24.39
CA ALA A 183 -11.34 7.57 -22.93
C ALA A 183 -12.74 7.83 -22.37
N LEU A 184 -13.38 8.92 -22.81
CA LEU A 184 -14.72 9.28 -22.36
C LEU A 184 -15.79 8.27 -22.83
N ALA A 185 -15.63 7.67 -24.02
CA ALA A 185 -16.54 6.65 -24.51
C ALA A 185 -16.39 5.32 -23.76
N LEU A 186 -15.21 4.99 -23.25
CA LEU A 186 -14.95 3.82 -22.44
C LEU A 186 -15.60 3.92 -21.05
N ASP A 187 -15.38 5.03 -20.36
CA ASP A 187 -16.07 5.33 -19.10
C ASP A 187 -16.24 6.85 -18.90
N PRO A 188 -17.46 7.37 -19.04
CA PRO A 188 -17.75 8.79 -18.86
C PRO A 188 -17.92 9.21 -17.38
N ASN A 189 -17.90 8.24 -16.44
CA ASN A 189 -18.28 8.46 -15.04
C ASN A 189 -17.09 8.40 -14.07
N ILE A 190 -15.88 8.49 -14.56
CA ILE A 190 -14.68 8.58 -13.74
C ILE A 190 -14.00 9.95 -13.87
N VAL A 191 -13.38 10.39 -12.80
CA VAL A 191 -12.71 11.69 -12.71
C VAL A 191 -11.63 11.83 -13.77
N GLU A 192 -10.83 10.78 -13.97
CA GLU A 192 -9.67 10.79 -14.87
C GLU A 192 -10.07 11.11 -16.32
N THR A 193 -11.12 10.49 -16.85
CA THR A 193 -11.54 10.72 -18.25
C THR A 193 -12.10 12.11 -18.47
N ARG A 194 -12.88 12.62 -17.51
CA ARG A 194 -13.42 14.00 -17.55
C ARG A 194 -12.30 15.04 -17.41
N ARG A 195 -11.38 14.82 -16.48
CA ARG A 195 -10.22 15.68 -16.26
C ARG A 195 -9.34 15.75 -17.51
N ALA A 196 -8.98 14.61 -18.08
CA ALA A 196 -8.18 14.53 -19.30
C ALA A 196 -8.87 15.23 -20.49
N ARG A 197 -10.19 15.04 -20.63
CA ARG A 197 -10.97 15.75 -21.66
C ARG A 197 -10.99 17.26 -21.42
N GLY A 198 -11.22 17.69 -20.18
CA GLY A 198 -11.15 19.10 -19.80
C GLY A 198 -9.78 19.71 -20.07
N TYR A 199 -8.70 18.95 -19.83
CA TYR A 199 -7.34 19.43 -20.03
C TYR A 199 -7.04 19.70 -21.52
N ILE A 200 -7.29 18.77 -22.43
CA ILE A 200 -7.06 19.00 -23.87
C ILE A 200 -7.96 20.13 -24.42
N LEU A 201 -9.20 20.24 -23.93
CA LEU A 201 -10.08 21.34 -24.33
C LEU A 201 -9.54 22.70 -23.85
N ASN A 202 -8.96 22.77 -22.64
CA ASN A 202 -8.36 23.98 -22.11
C ASN A 202 -7.18 24.47 -22.97
N VAL A 203 -6.22 23.56 -23.26
CA VAL A 203 -5.02 23.94 -24.04
C VAL A 203 -5.35 24.27 -25.49
N THR A 204 -6.45 23.74 -26.04
CA THR A 204 -6.99 24.08 -27.38
C THR A 204 -7.94 25.27 -27.35
N ARG A 205 -8.07 25.99 -26.22
CA ARG A 205 -8.88 27.19 -26.00
C ARG A 205 -10.39 26.99 -26.11
N ASN A 206 -10.88 25.75 -25.98
CA ASN A 206 -12.31 25.45 -25.91
C ASN A 206 -12.81 25.57 -24.46
N TYR A 207 -12.69 26.76 -23.87
CA TYR A 207 -12.85 26.99 -22.44
C TYR A 207 -14.23 26.63 -21.88
N GLU A 208 -15.30 26.91 -22.63
CA GLU A 208 -16.67 26.60 -22.21
C GLU A 208 -16.90 25.08 -22.03
N GLU A 209 -16.39 24.30 -22.97
CA GLU A 209 -16.49 22.84 -22.90
C GLU A 209 -15.55 22.28 -21.86
N SER A 210 -14.34 22.83 -21.72
CA SER A 210 -13.39 22.47 -20.66
C SER A 210 -14.01 22.64 -19.28
N ILE A 211 -14.65 23.79 -19.01
CA ILE A 211 -15.33 24.05 -17.73
C ILE A 211 -16.42 23.01 -17.48
N ARG A 212 -17.25 22.70 -18.48
CA ARG A 212 -18.28 21.65 -18.32
C ARG A 212 -17.71 20.28 -17.97
N GLU A 213 -16.60 19.88 -18.61
CA GLU A 213 -15.98 18.58 -18.29
C GLU A 213 -15.40 18.56 -16.88
N TYR A 214 -14.80 19.65 -16.40
CA TYR A 214 -14.33 19.74 -15.02
C TYR A 214 -15.49 19.76 -14.01
N GLU A 215 -16.59 20.45 -14.30
CA GLU A 215 -17.80 20.43 -13.46
C GLU A 215 -18.42 19.02 -13.38
N GLU A 216 -18.43 18.29 -14.51
CA GLU A 216 -18.88 16.89 -14.51
C GLU A 216 -17.92 16.00 -13.71
N ALA A 217 -16.58 16.21 -13.81
CA ALA A 217 -15.60 15.46 -13.02
C ALA A 217 -15.86 15.61 -11.51
N LEU A 218 -16.20 16.80 -11.03
CA LEU A 218 -16.49 17.07 -9.61
C LEU A 218 -17.71 16.30 -9.06
N LYS A 219 -18.56 15.72 -9.92
CA LYS A 219 -19.70 14.90 -9.47
C LYS A 219 -19.33 13.50 -9.07
N PHE A 220 -18.15 13.03 -9.45
CA PHE A 220 -17.66 11.67 -9.21
C PHE A 220 -16.56 11.59 -8.15
N ASN A 221 -16.25 12.73 -7.53
CA ASN A 221 -15.22 12.82 -6.48
C ASN A 221 -15.87 12.92 -5.09
#